data_f6845f48067861938debc55493f082ab
#
_entry.id   f6845f48067861938debc55493f082ab
#
_cell.length_a   1.000
_cell.length_b   1.000
_cell.length_c   1.000
_cell.angle_alpha   90.00
_cell.angle_beta   90.00
_cell.angle_gamma   90.00
#
_symmetry.space_group_name_H-M   'P 1'
#
loop_
_entity.id
_entity.type
_entity.pdbx_description
1 polymer ?
#
loop_
_entity_poly.entity_id
_entity_poly.type
_entity_poly.pdbx_seq_one_letter_code
_entity_poly.pdbx_strand_id
1 'polypeptide(L)'
;MIHFGLNIGARHISISTCGIADKIRELAKLKFSCTLSVSLHYTDDETRSKIMPVNRKYNIEELLSACKYYEEETGKRISFEYALIKGLNDSIEDAERLVGLIRNIKLHVNLIPINEIEERTFKKTSNENVIKFRDYLNYHGIVATVRRKLRRKYRCSMSDNLERKILIKYDKYIII
;
A
#
# COMPACT_ATOMS: atom_id res chain seq x y z
N MET A 1 12.98 -20.89 -7.08
CA MET A 1 13.96 -21.36 -6.07
C MET A 1 13.51 -21.20 -4.61
N ILE A 2 12.52 -20.35 -4.29
CA ILE A 2 11.95 -20.24 -2.92
C ILE A 2 11.09 -21.47 -2.55
N HIS A 3 10.63 -22.23 -3.54
CA HIS A 3 9.84 -23.43 -3.32
C HIS A 3 10.59 -24.59 -2.63
N PHE A 4 11.90 -24.59 -2.68
CA PHE A 4 12.69 -25.74 -2.19
C PHE A 4 13.12 -25.68 -0.71
N GLY A 5 12.90 -24.53 -0.02
CA GLY A 5 13.37 -24.38 1.36
C GLY A 5 12.33 -24.37 2.46
N LEU A 6 11.11 -23.84 2.19
CA LEU A 6 10.14 -23.55 3.25
C LEU A 6 8.81 -24.30 3.13
N ASN A 7 8.61 -25.08 2.09
CA ASN A 7 7.36 -25.83 1.81
C ASN A 7 6.07 -24.96 1.86
N ILE A 8 6.20 -23.64 1.57
CA ILE A 8 5.09 -22.69 1.57
C ILE A 8 4.64 -22.47 0.13
N GLY A 9 3.38 -22.75 -0.14
CA GLY A 9 2.79 -22.48 -1.46
C GLY A 9 2.80 -20.98 -1.78
N ALA A 10 3.14 -20.59 -3.02
CA ALA A 10 3.27 -19.21 -3.47
C ALA A 10 2.04 -18.32 -3.13
N ARG A 11 0.84 -18.90 -3.14
CA ARG A 11 -0.42 -18.21 -2.77
C ARG A 11 -0.45 -17.70 -1.31
N HIS A 12 0.40 -18.24 -0.44
CA HIS A 12 0.53 -17.82 0.96
C HIS A 12 1.67 -16.84 1.19
N ILE A 13 2.36 -16.44 0.11
CA ILE A 13 3.43 -15.47 0.15
C ILE A 13 2.87 -14.11 -0.26
N SER A 14 3.19 -13.09 0.51
CA SER A 14 2.94 -11.69 0.17
C SER A 14 4.27 -10.94 0.09
N ILE A 15 4.45 -10.21 -1.00
CA ILE A 15 5.61 -9.35 -1.21
C ILE A 15 5.13 -7.91 -1.06
N SER A 16 5.76 -7.15 -0.16
CA SER A 16 5.47 -5.73 0.04
C SER A 16 6.57 -4.88 -0.57
N THR A 17 6.18 -3.82 -1.27
CA THR A 17 7.09 -2.87 -1.90
C THR A 17 6.64 -1.43 -1.70
N CYS A 18 7.61 -0.51 -1.59
CA CYS A 18 7.34 0.92 -1.62
C CYS A 18 7.11 1.47 -3.05
N GLY A 19 7.24 0.62 -4.10
CA GLY A 19 6.94 1.01 -5.46
C GLY A 19 8.16 1.12 -6.38
N ILE A 20 9.10 0.18 -6.30
CA ILE A 20 10.23 0.06 -7.25
C ILE A 20 9.69 -0.59 -8.52
N ALA A 21 9.26 0.25 -9.50
CA ALA A 21 8.56 -0.20 -10.69
C ALA A 21 9.32 -1.26 -11.51
N ASP A 22 10.64 -1.10 -11.65
CA ASP A 22 11.49 -2.08 -12.36
C ASP A 22 11.41 -3.47 -11.71
N LYS A 23 11.46 -3.53 -10.37
CA LYS A 23 11.38 -4.79 -9.62
C LYS A 23 9.99 -5.43 -9.66
N ILE A 24 8.94 -4.61 -9.74
CA ILE A 24 7.58 -5.11 -9.96
C ILE A 24 7.49 -5.78 -11.33
N ARG A 25 8.06 -5.16 -12.38
CA ARG A 25 8.09 -5.75 -13.73
C ARG A 25 8.95 -7.02 -13.80
N GLU A 26 10.11 -7.05 -13.13
CA GLU A 26 10.92 -8.27 -13.02
C GLU A 26 10.16 -9.40 -12.33
N LEU A 27 9.48 -9.10 -11.21
CA LEU A 27 8.67 -10.09 -10.49
C LEU A 27 7.52 -10.63 -11.35
N ALA A 28 6.88 -9.78 -12.17
CA ALA A 28 5.83 -10.19 -13.09
C ALA A 28 6.35 -11.25 -14.10
N LYS A 29 7.53 -11.02 -14.68
CA LYS A 29 8.16 -11.94 -15.65
C LYS A 29 8.46 -13.32 -15.05
N LEU A 30 8.71 -13.40 -13.75
CA LEU A 30 8.92 -14.67 -13.06
C LEU A 30 7.65 -15.51 -12.94
N LYS A 31 6.47 -14.95 -13.26
CA LYS A 31 5.14 -15.58 -13.13
C LYS A 31 4.92 -16.21 -11.75
N PHE A 32 5.57 -15.63 -10.73
CA PHE A 32 5.46 -16.10 -9.37
C PHE A 32 4.14 -15.65 -8.75
N SER A 33 3.29 -16.60 -8.44
CA SER A 33 1.89 -16.39 -8.05
C SER A 33 1.75 -15.98 -6.57
N CYS A 34 2.35 -14.86 -6.17
CA CYS A 34 2.21 -14.30 -4.82
C CYS A 34 1.22 -13.13 -4.77
N THR A 35 0.91 -12.65 -3.57
CA THR A 35 0.21 -11.38 -3.39
C THR A 35 1.23 -10.24 -3.43
N LEU A 36 1.01 -9.27 -4.32
CA LEU A 36 1.80 -8.04 -4.34
C LEU A 36 1.09 -6.96 -3.53
N SER A 37 1.74 -6.46 -2.47
CA SER A 37 1.28 -5.32 -1.67
C SER A 37 2.14 -4.11 -1.98
N VAL A 38 1.49 -3.00 -2.38
CA VAL A 38 2.17 -1.78 -2.81
C VAL A 38 1.79 -0.62 -1.90
N SER A 39 2.76 0.00 -1.28
CA SER A 39 2.58 1.22 -0.48
C SER A 39 2.37 2.41 -1.40
N LEU A 40 1.10 2.75 -1.68
CA LEU A 40 0.75 3.92 -2.50
C LEU A 40 0.71 5.19 -1.65
N HIS A 41 -0.11 5.20 -0.60
CA HIS A 41 -0.33 6.20 0.45
C HIS A 41 -0.78 7.59 -0.01
N TYR A 42 -0.45 8.04 -1.23
CA TYR A 42 -0.80 9.36 -1.76
C TYR A 42 -1.26 9.27 -3.21
N THR A 43 -2.03 10.27 -3.63
CA THR A 43 -2.62 10.35 -4.97
C THR A 43 -1.97 11.41 -5.85
N ASP A 44 -0.96 12.12 -5.33
CA ASP A 44 -0.18 13.12 -6.05
C ASP A 44 1.32 12.91 -5.83
N ASP A 45 2.11 13.21 -6.86
CA ASP A 45 3.54 12.98 -6.86
C ASP A 45 4.31 13.94 -5.96
N GLU A 46 3.80 15.17 -5.76
CA GLU A 46 4.47 16.16 -4.92
C GLU A 46 4.49 15.69 -3.48
N THR A 47 3.31 15.36 -2.93
CA THR A 47 3.17 14.88 -1.55
C THR A 47 3.86 13.53 -1.37
N ARG A 48 3.68 12.62 -2.35
CA ARG A 48 4.30 11.31 -2.30
C ARG A 48 5.82 11.39 -2.28
N SER A 49 6.43 12.29 -3.08
CA SER A 49 7.89 12.46 -3.14
C SER A 49 8.51 13.05 -1.86
N LYS A 50 7.73 13.84 -1.10
CA LYS A 50 8.17 14.36 0.20
C LYS A 50 8.27 13.26 1.26
N ILE A 51 7.36 12.30 1.22
CA ILE A 51 7.24 11.24 2.23
C ILE A 51 7.93 9.94 1.79
N MET A 52 7.88 9.63 0.51
CA MET A 52 8.41 8.42 -0.11
C MET A 52 9.43 8.76 -1.20
N PRO A 53 10.73 8.86 -0.88
CA PRO A 53 11.76 9.28 -1.84
C PRO A 53 11.84 8.42 -3.10
N VAL A 54 11.38 7.17 -3.05
CA VAL A 54 11.29 6.28 -4.23
C VAL A 54 10.46 6.90 -5.36
N ASN A 55 9.50 7.75 -5.04
CA ASN A 55 8.64 8.43 -6.02
C ASN A 55 9.41 9.40 -6.93
N ARG A 56 10.55 9.90 -6.48
CA ARG A 56 11.41 10.76 -7.31
C ARG A 56 11.99 10.01 -8.52
N LYS A 57 12.17 8.70 -8.39
CA LYS A 57 12.64 7.83 -9.48
C LYS A 57 11.46 7.18 -10.21
N TYR A 58 10.43 6.76 -9.49
CA TYR A 58 9.26 6.07 -10.03
C TYR A 58 8.02 6.81 -9.58
N ASN A 59 7.50 7.71 -10.42
CA ASN A 59 6.29 8.47 -10.14
C ASN A 59 5.07 7.56 -10.08
N ILE A 60 3.92 8.11 -9.70
CA ILE A 60 2.68 7.34 -9.52
C ILE A 60 2.26 6.68 -10.84
N GLU A 61 2.37 7.38 -11.96
CA GLU A 61 2.01 6.84 -13.28
C GLU A 61 2.85 5.61 -13.63
N GLU A 62 4.16 5.71 -13.46
CA GLU A 62 5.08 4.61 -13.74
C GLU A 62 4.85 3.41 -12.79
N LEU A 63 4.59 3.70 -11.51
CA LEU A 63 4.22 2.68 -10.53
C LEU A 63 2.94 1.95 -10.94
N LEU A 64 1.89 2.68 -11.30
CA LEU A 64 0.61 2.09 -11.71
C LEU A 64 0.74 1.30 -13.01
N SER A 65 1.55 1.78 -13.96
CA SER A 65 1.90 1.04 -15.19
C SER A 65 2.57 -0.30 -14.86
N ALA A 66 3.53 -0.32 -13.92
CA ALA A 66 4.18 -1.56 -13.49
C ALA A 66 3.20 -2.49 -12.76
N CYS A 67 2.29 -1.94 -11.95
CA CYS A 67 1.23 -2.71 -11.29
C CYS A 67 0.26 -3.33 -12.31
N LYS A 68 -0.15 -2.56 -13.32
CA LYS A 68 -1.02 -3.07 -14.38
C LYS A 68 -0.35 -4.22 -15.14
N TYR A 69 0.93 -4.04 -15.52
CA TYR A 69 1.72 -5.09 -16.14
C TYR A 69 1.81 -6.34 -15.27
N TYR A 70 2.01 -6.19 -13.94
CA TYR A 70 2.02 -7.33 -13.01
C TYR A 70 0.67 -8.06 -12.98
N GLU A 71 -0.44 -7.32 -12.96
CA GLU A 71 -1.78 -7.90 -12.99
C GLU A 71 -2.02 -8.70 -14.27
N GLU A 72 -1.63 -8.15 -15.43
CA GLU A 72 -1.79 -8.79 -16.74
C GLU A 72 -0.98 -10.07 -16.87
N GLU A 73 0.30 -10.05 -16.46
CA GLU A 73 1.19 -11.20 -16.56
C GLU A 73 0.86 -12.34 -15.58
N THR A 74 0.37 -12.00 -14.40
CA THR A 74 0.15 -12.98 -13.32
C THR A 74 -1.30 -13.35 -13.10
N GLY A 75 -2.25 -12.55 -13.58
CA GLY A 75 -3.68 -12.66 -13.28
C GLY A 75 -4.03 -12.39 -11.82
N LYS A 76 -3.07 -11.89 -11.01
CA LYS A 76 -3.23 -11.70 -9.57
C LYS A 76 -3.68 -10.29 -9.22
N ARG A 77 -4.58 -10.22 -8.26
CA ARG A 77 -5.02 -8.95 -7.67
C ARG A 77 -3.90 -8.34 -6.84
N ILE A 78 -3.71 -7.03 -6.99
CA ILE A 78 -2.76 -6.24 -6.20
C ILE A 78 -3.44 -5.71 -4.94
N SER A 79 -2.71 -5.59 -3.85
CA SER A 79 -3.15 -4.91 -2.63
C SER A 79 -2.46 -3.56 -2.53
N PHE A 80 -3.21 -2.45 -2.60
CA PHE A 80 -2.67 -1.13 -2.29
C PHE A 80 -2.83 -0.82 -0.81
N GLU A 81 -1.74 -0.47 -0.15
CA GLU A 81 -1.73 0.04 1.21
C GLU A 81 -1.89 1.58 1.15
N TYR A 82 -2.89 2.11 1.84
CA TYR A 82 -3.18 3.54 1.89
C TYR A 82 -3.31 4.01 3.33
N ALA A 83 -2.31 4.72 3.82
CA ALA A 83 -2.29 5.29 5.16
C ALA A 83 -3.17 6.55 5.20
N LEU A 84 -4.21 6.56 6.04
CA LEU A 84 -5.10 7.72 6.22
C LEU A 84 -4.55 8.63 7.31
N ILE A 85 -4.26 9.89 6.93
CA ILE A 85 -3.69 10.94 7.76
C ILE A 85 -4.63 12.14 7.75
N LYS A 86 -5.09 12.57 8.92
CA LYS A 86 -6.03 13.68 9.05
C LYS A 86 -5.55 14.95 8.37
N GLY A 87 -6.38 15.49 7.47
CA GLY A 87 -6.13 16.75 6.77
C GLY A 87 -5.03 16.70 5.72
N LEU A 88 -4.51 15.50 5.38
CA LEU A 88 -3.47 15.34 4.38
C LEU A 88 -3.94 14.50 3.18
N ASN A 89 -4.64 13.40 3.45
CA ASN A 89 -5.07 12.47 2.41
C ASN A 89 -6.34 11.68 2.82
N ASP A 90 -7.18 12.25 3.68
CA ASP A 90 -8.36 11.58 4.25
C ASP A 90 -9.69 12.23 3.83
N SER A 91 -9.67 13.15 2.87
CA SER A 91 -10.88 13.80 2.36
C SER A 91 -11.59 12.95 1.30
N ILE A 92 -12.82 13.30 0.97
CA ILE A 92 -13.58 12.63 -0.12
C ILE A 92 -12.95 12.93 -1.48
N GLU A 93 -12.40 14.13 -1.67
CA GLU A 93 -11.67 14.51 -2.88
C GLU A 93 -10.40 13.66 -3.06
N ASP A 94 -9.76 13.25 -1.95
CA ASP A 94 -8.65 12.29 -1.99
C ASP A 94 -9.14 10.89 -2.42
N ALA A 95 -10.31 10.46 -1.93
CA ALA A 95 -10.91 9.20 -2.34
C ALA A 95 -11.27 9.21 -3.82
N GLU A 96 -11.82 10.33 -4.33
CA GLU A 96 -12.14 10.52 -5.74
C GLU A 96 -10.89 10.45 -6.62
N ARG A 97 -9.83 11.17 -6.26
CA ARG A 97 -8.54 11.08 -6.96
C ARG A 97 -8.00 9.66 -6.97
N LEU A 98 -8.08 8.96 -5.83
CA LEU A 98 -7.64 7.57 -5.75
C LEU A 98 -8.43 6.68 -6.70
N VAL A 99 -9.77 6.79 -6.74
CA VAL A 99 -10.62 6.05 -7.69
C VAL A 99 -10.17 6.32 -9.13
N GLY A 100 -9.98 7.58 -9.50
CA GLY A 100 -9.53 7.97 -10.84
C GLY A 100 -8.23 7.30 -11.26
N LEU A 101 -7.28 7.17 -10.33
CA LEU A 101 -5.96 6.58 -10.58
C LEU A 101 -6.00 5.06 -10.76
N ILE A 102 -6.81 4.34 -9.97
CA ILE A 102 -6.67 2.88 -9.83
C ILE A 102 -7.80 2.06 -10.45
N ARG A 103 -8.86 2.68 -10.97
CA ARG A 103 -10.06 1.99 -11.49
C ARG A 103 -9.80 0.94 -12.57
N ASN A 104 -8.68 1.05 -13.29
CA ASN A 104 -8.34 0.18 -14.41
C ASN A 104 -7.43 -1.01 -14.02
N ILE A 105 -7.19 -1.22 -12.73
CA ILE A 105 -6.35 -2.27 -12.19
C ILE A 105 -7.19 -3.18 -11.30
N LYS A 106 -7.02 -4.49 -11.42
CA LYS A 106 -7.66 -5.46 -10.53
C LYS A 106 -6.97 -5.46 -9.17
N LEU A 107 -7.54 -4.76 -8.22
CA LEU A 107 -6.91 -4.52 -6.94
C LEU A 107 -7.88 -4.55 -5.75
N HIS A 108 -7.30 -4.40 -4.59
CA HIS A 108 -7.99 -4.13 -3.34
C HIS A 108 -7.19 -3.06 -2.57
N VAL A 109 -7.88 -2.15 -1.90
CA VAL A 109 -7.27 -1.11 -1.07
C VAL A 109 -7.36 -1.50 0.40
N ASN A 110 -6.22 -1.49 1.08
CA ASN A 110 -6.14 -1.67 2.53
C ASN A 110 -5.92 -0.31 3.19
N LEU A 111 -6.97 0.26 3.76
CA LEU A 111 -6.92 1.54 4.47
C LEU A 111 -6.29 1.34 5.85
N ILE A 112 -5.27 2.12 6.15
CA ILE A 112 -4.52 2.04 7.40
C ILE A 112 -4.65 3.37 8.14
N PRO A 113 -5.63 3.52 9.05
CA PRO A 113 -5.68 4.70 9.91
C PRO A 113 -4.43 4.75 10.78
N ILE A 114 -3.65 5.83 10.68
CA ILE A 114 -2.44 5.97 11.50
C ILE A 114 -2.80 6.18 12.97
N ASN A 115 -1.89 5.81 13.86
CA ASN A 115 -1.97 6.20 15.27
C ASN A 115 -1.30 7.56 15.46
N GLU A 116 -1.80 8.36 16.38
CA GLU A 116 -1.11 9.56 16.83
C GLU A 116 0.21 9.16 17.51
N ILE A 117 1.27 9.85 17.15
CA ILE A 117 2.59 9.71 17.74
C ILE A 117 2.94 11.11 18.25
N GLU A 118 3.18 11.24 19.55
CA GLU A 118 3.42 12.51 20.24
C GLU A 118 4.55 13.33 19.61
N GLU A 119 5.52 12.65 19.00
CA GLU A 119 6.70 13.25 18.38
C GLU A 119 6.48 13.73 16.93
N ARG A 120 5.27 13.58 16.35
CA ARG A 120 5.00 13.88 14.93
C ARG A 120 3.74 14.72 14.74
N THR A 121 3.79 15.57 13.72
CA THR A 121 2.68 16.45 13.28
C THR A 121 1.50 15.71 12.65
N PHE A 122 1.61 14.38 12.40
CA PHE A 122 0.54 13.62 11.78
C PHE A 122 -0.55 13.25 12.78
N LYS A 123 -1.76 13.71 12.50
CA LYS A 123 -2.94 13.44 13.33
C LYS A 123 -3.73 12.26 12.78
N LYS A 124 -4.32 11.52 13.70
CA LYS A 124 -5.21 10.42 13.38
C LYS A 124 -6.49 10.96 12.74
N THR A 125 -6.91 10.36 11.62
CA THR A 125 -8.23 10.61 11.03
C THR A 125 -9.35 10.04 11.91
N SER A 126 -10.54 10.63 11.86
CA SER A 126 -11.71 10.14 12.61
C SER A 126 -12.21 8.80 12.04
N ASN A 127 -12.82 7.99 12.90
CA ASN A 127 -13.43 6.73 12.43
C ASN A 127 -14.54 6.98 11.40
N GLU A 128 -15.26 8.08 11.52
CA GLU A 128 -16.30 8.49 10.57
C GLU A 128 -15.70 8.77 9.18
N ASN A 129 -14.60 9.52 9.11
CA ASN A 129 -13.91 9.77 7.83
C ASN A 129 -13.36 8.49 7.22
N VAL A 130 -12.80 7.59 8.03
CA VAL A 130 -12.33 6.27 7.55
C VAL A 130 -13.47 5.49 6.91
N ILE A 131 -14.65 5.49 7.53
CA ILE A 131 -15.84 4.80 7.02
C ILE A 131 -16.30 5.47 5.74
N LYS A 132 -16.43 6.80 5.70
CA LYS A 132 -16.83 7.56 4.51
C LYS A 132 -15.88 7.30 3.33
N PHE A 133 -14.59 7.34 3.58
CA PHE A 133 -13.55 7.07 2.57
C PHE A 133 -13.68 5.64 2.02
N ARG A 134 -13.80 4.63 2.89
CA ARG A 134 -14.00 3.23 2.49
C ARG A 134 -15.26 3.06 1.66
N ASP A 135 -16.38 3.62 2.13
CA ASP A 135 -17.68 3.46 1.50
C ASP A 135 -17.72 4.14 0.12
N TYR A 136 -17.03 5.28 -0.02
CA TYR A 136 -16.85 5.94 -1.31
C TYR A 136 -16.09 5.05 -2.30
N LEU A 137 -14.98 4.42 -1.89
CA LEU A 137 -14.24 3.48 -2.74
C LEU A 137 -15.11 2.29 -3.16
N ASN A 138 -15.82 1.69 -2.19
CA ASN A 138 -16.69 0.54 -2.46
C ASN A 138 -17.85 0.90 -3.39
N TYR A 139 -18.45 2.08 -3.23
CA TYR A 139 -19.51 2.57 -4.11
C TYR A 139 -19.02 2.69 -5.57
N HIS A 140 -17.78 3.07 -5.79
CA HIS A 140 -17.13 3.13 -7.10
C HIS A 140 -16.51 1.80 -7.57
N GLY A 141 -16.88 0.67 -6.95
CA GLY A 141 -16.48 -0.67 -7.37
C GLY A 141 -15.06 -1.09 -6.94
N ILE A 142 -14.39 -0.28 -6.10
CA ILE A 142 -13.06 -0.59 -5.58
C ILE A 142 -13.20 -1.26 -4.21
N VAL A 143 -12.84 -2.54 -4.12
CA VAL A 143 -12.89 -3.27 -2.85
C VAL A 143 -11.91 -2.63 -1.86
N ALA A 144 -12.44 -2.01 -0.80
CA ALA A 144 -11.66 -1.38 0.24
C ALA A 144 -11.95 -1.98 1.61
N THR A 145 -10.90 -2.26 2.39
CA THR A 145 -11.01 -2.74 3.76
C THR A 145 -10.21 -1.84 4.70
N VAL A 146 -10.67 -1.76 5.94
CA VAL A 146 -9.96 -1.01 6.99
C VAL A 146 -9.18 -2.00 7.84
N ARG A 147 -7.87 -1.75 7.99
CA ARG A 147 -7.02 -2.57 8.84
C ARG A 147 -7.49 -2.52 10.28
N ARG A 148 -7.85 -3.68 10.84
CA ARG A 148 -8.21 -3.80 12.25
C ARG A 148 -6.99 -3.51 13.12
N LYS A 149 -7.17 -2.68 14.16
CA LYS A 149 -6.15 -2.51 15.20
C LYS A 149 -5.98 -3.84 15.92
N LEU A 150 -4.87 -4.50 15.72
CA LEU A 150 -4.44 -5.50 16.68
C LEU A 150 -4.04 -4.74 17.95
N ARG A 151 -4.68 -5.00 19.06
CA ARG A 151 -4.22 -4.55 20.40
C ARG A 151 -2.86 -5.23 20.66
N ARG A 152 -1.79 -4.62 20.21
CA ARG A 152 -0.46 -5.07 20.62
C ARG A 152 -0.06 -4.34 21.89
N LYS A 153 0.17 -5.12 22.95
CA LYS A 153 0.89 -4.71 24.16
C LYS A 153 2.38 -4.40 23.90
N TYR A 154 2.81 -4.44 22.65
CA TYR A 154 4.19 -4.14 22.25
C TYR A 154 4.21 -2.78 21.56
N ARG A 155 4.95 -1.84 22.15
CA ARG A 155 5.42 -0.62 21.50
C ARG A 155 6.15 -1.04 20.22
N CYS A 156 5.47 -1.09 19.11
CA CYS A 156 6.12 -1.05 17.83
C CYS A 156 6.34 0.44 17.55
N SER A 157 7.54 0.90 17.78
CA SER A 157 7.99 2.24 17.45
C SER A 157 7.97 2.35 15.92
N MET A 158 6.81 2.73 15.35
CA MET A 158 6.76 3.20 13.96
C MET A 158 7.51 4.54 13.81
N SER A 159 7.96 5.14 14.94
CA SER A 159 8.61 6.44 14.97
C SER A 159 10.00 6.45 14.35
N ASP A 160 10.77 5.36 14.47
CA ASP A 160 12.18 5.41 14.07
C ASP A 160 12.41 5.14 12.57
N ASN A 161 11.37 4.87 11.79
CA ASN A 161 11.51 4.33 10.44
C ASN A 161 10.95 5.18 9.30
N LEU A 162 10.25 6.31 9.57
CA LEU A 162 9.82 7.18 8.48
C LEU A 162 10.95 8.08 7.94
N GLU A 163 12.03 8.26 8.69
CA GLU A 163 13.22 8.95 8.18
C GLU A 163 14.30 8.02 7.64
N ARG A 164 14.26 6.72 7.96
CA ARG A 164 15.33 5.82 7.54
C ARG A 164 14.93 4.48 6.91
N LYS A 165 13.72 4.04 6.95
CA LYS A 165 13.19 2.83 6.25
C LYS A 165 11.75 2.65 6.68
N ILE A 166 10.80 2.58 5.75
CA ILE A 166 9.55 1.90 5.99
C ILE A 166 9.85 0.40 6.02
N LEU A 167 10.47 -0.04 7.09
CA LEU A 167 10.62 -1.45 7.43
C LEU A 167 9.47 -1.79 8.36
N ILE A 168 8.32 -2.11 7.79
CA ILE A 168 7.28 -2.80 8.53
C ILE A 168 7.74 -4.23 8.69
N LYS A 169 8.28 -4.56 9.86
CA LYS A 169 8.59 -5.93 10.24
C LYS A 169 7.26 -6.65 10.51
N TYR A 170 6.76 -7.33 9.52
CA TYR A 170 5.71 -8.32 9.69
C TYR A 170 6.32 -9.72 9.65
N ASP A 171 6.07 -10.54 10.66
CA ASP A 171 6.60 -11.89 10.81
C ASP A 171 6.24 -12.90 9.70
N LYS A 172 5.74 -12.43 8.55
CA LYS A 172 5.35 -13.28 7.40
C LYS A 172 5.56 -12.61 6.03
N TYR A 173 6.27 -11.47 5.92
CA TYR A 173 6.44 -10.78 4.64
C TYR A 173 7.90 -10.65 4.26
N ILE A 174 8.21 -10.97 3.00
CA ILE A 174 9.49 -10.61 2.38
C ILE A 174 9.32 -9.20 1.82
N ILE A 175 10.13 -8.26 2.32
CA ILE A 175 10.18 -6.87 1.83
C ILE A 175 11.33 -6.78 0.84
N ILE A 176 11.04 -6.39 -0.39
CA ILE A 176 12.02 -6.11 -1.44
C ILE A 176 12.00 -4.62 -1.76
#